data_5eb37251a4408970c746dfea3390593f
#
_entry.id   5eb37251a4408970c746dfea3390593f
#
_cell.length_a   1.000
_cell.length_b   1.000
_cell.length_c   1.000
_cell.angle_alpha   90.00
_cell.angle_beta   90.00
_cell.angle_gamma   90.00
#
_symmetry.space_group_name_H-M   'P 1'
#
loop_
_entity.id
_entity.type
_entity.pdbx_description
1 polymer ?
#
loop_
_entity_poly.entity_id
_entity_poly.type
_entity_poly.pdbx_seq_one_letter_code
_entity_poly.pdbx_strand_id
1 'polypeptide(L)'
;MSCRIRLDYLLDTFLGPIAKSVECEAVIIPITPGAFQLQVQAPFPEDLHKAHTVTVIQPSKQHLTGTLVHTRKLANGDLELQIDV
;
A
#
# COMPACT_ATOMS: atom_id res chain seq x y z
N MET A 1 -15.15 3.88 -4.21
CA MET A 1 -14.57 4.50 -5.41
C MET A 1 -13.06 4.48 -5.33
N SER A 2 -12.40 4.15 -6.45
CA SER A 2 -10.94 4.22 -6.50
C SER A 2 -10.49 5.65 -6.78
N CYS A 3 -9.28 5.96 -6.31
CA CYS A 3 -8.63 7.21 -6.64
C CYS A 3 -7.17 6.93 -6.95
N ARG A 4 -6.56 7.85 -7.70
CA ARG A 4 -5.14 7.73 -8.02
C ARG A 4 -4.33 8.22 -6.84
N ILE A 5 -3.46 7.36 -6.36
CA ILE A 5 -2.61 7.65 -5.20
C ILE A 5 -1.15 7.37 -5.56
N ARG A 6 -0.26 7.89 -4.75
CA ARG A 6 1.14 7.53 -4.79
C ARG A 6 1.44 6.65 -3.57
N LEU A 7 2.11 5.54 -3.80
CA LEU A 7 2.57 4.66 -2.73
C LEU A 7 4.10 4.74 -2.66
N ASP A 8 4.59 5.13 -1.50
CA ASP A 8 6.00 5.02 -1.17
C ASP A 8 6.15 3.84 -0.22
N TYR A 9 7.01 2.88 -0.55
CA TYR A 9 7.16 1.69 0.25
C TYR A 9 8.61 1.29 0.42
N LEU A 10 8.90 0.67 1.56
CA LEU A 10 10.24 0.20 1.91
C LEU A 10 10.28 -1.32 1.83
N LEU A 11 11.29 -1.84 1.14
CA LEU A 11 11.56 -3.26 1.07
C LEU A 11 12.81 -3.55 1.90
N ASP A 12 12.72 -4.57 2.77
CA ASP A 12 13.88 -5.04 3.51
C ASP A 12 14.63 -6.07 2.66
N THR A 13 15.90 -5.78 2.37
CA THR A 13 16.76 -6.71 1.67
C THR A 13 18.00 -6.97 2.52
N PHE A 14 18.76 -8.00 2.19
CA PHE A 14 20.00 -8.29 2.92
C PHE A 14 21.07 -7.19 2.69
N LEU A 15 20.89 -6.34 1.70
CA LEU A 15 21.74 -5.18 1.46
C LEU A 15 21.24 -3.92 2.16
N GLY A 16 20.15 -4.01 2.92
CA GLY A 16 19.53 -2.90 3.62
C GLY A 16 18.17 -2.53 3.02
N PRO A 17 17.49 -1.52 3.59
CA PRO A 17 16.19 -1.11 3.09
C PRO A 17 16.30 -0.39 1.75
N ILE A 18 15.37 -0.67 0.85
CA ILE A 18 15.25 -0.02 -0.45
C ILE A 18 13.90 0.70 -0.50
N ALA A 19 13.94 2.01 -0.78
CA ALA A 19 12.73 2.81 -0.94
C ALA A 19 12.30 2.81 -2.41
N LYS A 20 11.02 2.55 -2.64
CA LYS A 20 10.41 2.60 -3.96
C LYS A 20 9.13 3.42 -3.92
N SER A 21 8.71 3.94 -5.06
CA SER A 21 7.42 4.61 -5.17
C SER A 21 6.73 4.25 -6.47
N VAL A 22 5.40 4.29 -6.44
CA VAL A 22 4.57 3.96 -7.58
C VAL A 22 3.27 4.76 -7.51
N GLU A 23 2.74 5.15 -8.65
CA GLU A 23 1.39 5.72 -8.74
C GLU A 23 0.44 4.62 -9.20
N CYS A 24 -0.71 4.52 -8.55
CA CYS A 24 -1.70 3.50 -8.86
C CYS A 24 -3.11 3.93 -8.45
N GLU A 25 -4.09 3.23 -8.97
CA GLU A 25 -5.48 3.38 -8.55
C GLU A 25 -5.73 2.49 -7.34
N ALA A 26 -6.35 3.04 -6.30
CA ALA A 26 -6.61 2.28 -5.09
C ALA A 26 -7.84 2.80 -4.36
N VAL A 27 -8.39 1.93 -3.49
CA VAL A 27 -9.47 2.26 -2.58
C VAL A 27 -8.93 2.17 -1.16
N ILE A 28 -9.17 3.20 -0.36
CA ILE A 28 -8.78 3.22 1.06
C ILE A 28 -10.02 2.90 1.88
N ILE A 29 -9.94 1.84 2.67
CA ILE A 29 -11.04 1.39 3.52
C ILE A 29 -10.61 1.47 4.97
N PRO A 30 -11.12 2.43 5.75
CA PRO A 30 -10.80 2.50 7.18
C PRO A 30 -11.33 1.25 7.91
N ILE A 31 -10.50 0.66 8.76
CA ILE A 31 -10.90 -0.47 9.59
C ILE A 31 -11.10 -0.02 11.03
N THR A 32 -10.08 0.63 11.60
CA THR A 32 -10.10 1.19 12.95
C THR A 32 -9.30 2.48 12.93
N PRO A 33 -9.30 3.28 14.00
CA PRO A 33 -8.43 4.46 14.06
C PRO A 33 -6.94 4.13 13.90
N GLY A 34 -6.53 2.91 14.22
CA GLY A 34 -5.12 2.50 14.11
C GLY A 34 -4.81 1.61 12.92
N ALA A 35 -5.76 1.38 12.00
CA ALA A 35 -5.53 0.50 10.86
C ALA A 35 -6.45 0.83 9.70
N PHE A 36 -5.95 0.61 8.50
CA PHE A 36 -6.77 0.73 7.30
C PHE A 36 -6.39 -0.34 6.27
N GLN A 37 -7.28 -0.57 5.35
CA GLN A 37 -7.10 -1.50 4.25
C GLN A 37 -6.93 -0.71 2.96
N LEU A 38 -5.99 -1.13 2.14
CA LEU A 38 -5.76 -0.54 0.84
C LEU A 38 -5.98 -1.60 -0.23
N GLN A 39 -6.92 -1.36 -1.13
CA GLN A 39 -7.14 -2.24 -2.26
C GLN A 39 -6.53 -1.60 -3.51
N VAL A 40 -5.42 -2.15 -3.98
CA VAL A 40 -4.66 -1.64 -5.11
C VAL A 40 -5.10 -2.34 -6.38
N GLN A 41 -5.51 -1.58 -7.38
CA GLN A 41 -5.94 -2.13 -8.65
C GLN A 41 -4.74 -2.52 -9.50
N ALA A 42 -4.85 -3.63 -10.22
CA ALA A 42 -3.82 -4.04 -11.17
C ALA A 42 -3.77 -3.04 -12.34
N PRO A 43 -2.58 -2.79 -12.94
CA PRO A 43 -1.29 -3.38 -12.59
C PRO A 43 -0.63 -2.70 -11.38
N PHE A 44 0.12 -3.47 -10.61
CA PHE A 44 0.88 -2.98 -9.48
C PHE A 44 2.25 -3.69 -9.45
N PRO A 45 3.26 -3.13 -8.74
CA PRO A 45 4.56 -3.79 -8.66
C PRO A 45 4.48 -5.15 -7.97
N GLU A 46 5.22 -6.14 -8.49
CA GLU A 46 5.21 -7.49 -7.94
C GLU A 46 5.76 -7.58 -6.52
N ASP A 47 6.64 -6.64 -6.17
CA ASP A 47 7.28 -6.64 -4.85
C ASP A 47 6.50 -5.84 -3.81
N LEU A 48 5.36 -5.26 -4.17
CA LEU A 48 4.57 -4.46 -3.25
C LEU A 48 4.12 -5.26 -2.04
N HIS A 49 3.77 -6.54 -2.22
CA HIS A 49 3.34 -7.41 -1.13
C HIS A 49 4.46 -7.75 -0.15
N LYS A 50 5.71 -7.45 -0.50
CA LYS A 50 6.88 -7.68 0.36
C LYS A 50 7.27 -6.44 1.14
N ALA A 51 6.55 -5.35 0.99
CA ALA A 51 6.88 -4.09 1.65
C ALA A 51 6.76 -4.23 3.16
N HIS A 52 7.66 -3.59 3.88
CA HIS A 52 7.61 -3.53 5.34
C HIS A 52 6.78 -2.33 5.81
N THR A 53 7.05 -1.17 5.23
CA THR A 53 6.37 0.09 5.57
C THR A 53 5.81 0.69 4.30
N VAL A 54 4.59 1.20 4.39
CA VAL A 54 3.89 1.82 3.26
C VAL A 54 3.42 3.21 3.67
N THR A 55 3.67 4.19 2.81
CA THR A 55 3.12 5.53 2.93
C THR A 55 2.19 5.78 1.75
N VAL A 56 0.95 6.08 2.04
CA VAL A 56 -0.05 6.41 1.02
C VAL A 56 -0.17 7.92 0.94
N ILE A 57 0.08 8.46 -0.24
CA ILE A 57 -0.04 9.90 -0.50
C ILE A 57 -1.29 10.11 -1.36
N GLN A 58 -2.31 10.70 -0.75
CA GLN A 58 -3.59 10.93 -1.39
C GLN A 58 -3.55 12.20 -2.26
N PRO A 59 -4.52 12.37 -3.19
CA PRO A 59 -4.60 13.60 -3.99
C PRO A 59 -4.74 14.87 -3.14
N SER A 60 -5.31 14.75 -1.94
CA SER A 60 -5.41 15.86 -0.99
C SER A 60 -4.09 16.19 -0.31
N LYS A 61 -3.02 15.46 -0.66
CA LYS A 61 -1.68 15.56 -0.05
C LYS A 61 -1.63 15.08 1.39
N GLN A 62 -2.65 14.40 1.87
CA GLN A 62 -2.59 13.72 3.16
C GLN A 62 -1.73 12.46 3.04
N HIS A 63 -0.89 12.24 4.04
CA HIS A 63 -0.02 11.07 4.11
C HIS A 63 -0.53 10.12 5.18
N LEU A 64 -0.68 8.85 4.82
CA LEU A 64 -1.00 7.78 5.76
C LEU A 64 0.16 6.80 5.74
N THR A 65 0.89 6.70 6.85
CA THR A 65 2.05 5.82 6.95
C THR A 65 1.79 4.74 7.98
N GLY A 66 2.16 3.52 7.67
CA GLY A 66 2.02 2.41 8.59
C GLY A 66 2.82 1.20 8.18
N THR A 67 2.70 0.15 8.98
CA THR A 67 3.37 -1.12 8.75
C THR A 67 2.42 -2.06 8.01
N LEU A 68 2.93 -2.67 6.94
CA LEU A 68 2.18 -3.68 6.20
C LEU A 68 2.15 -4.97 7.03
N VAL A 69 0.95 -5.38 7.47
CA VAL A 69 0.79 -6.55 8.35
C VAL A 69 0.14 -7.74 7.67
N HIS A 70 -0.55 -7.52 6.56
CA HIS A 70 -1.21 -8.59 5.83
C HIS A 70 -1.44 -8.20 4.39
N THR A 71 -1.30 -9.17 3.48
CA THR A 71 -1.61 -8.99 2.07
C THR A 71 -2.45 -10.15 1.58
N ARG A 72 -3.32 -9.86 0.61
CA ARG A 72 -4.13 -10.89 -0.05
C ARG A 72 -4.37 -10.51 -1.50
N LYS A 73 -4.16 -11.45 -2.39
CA LYS A 73 -4.47 -11.26 -3.79
C LYS A 73 -5.94 -11.61 -4.01
N LEU A 74 -6.69 -10.69 -4.61
CA LEU A 74 -8.12 -10.86 -4.85
C LEU A 74 -8.37 -11.63 -6.15
N ALA A 75 -9.57 -12.20 -6.27
CA ALA A 75 -9.94 -13.00 -7.44
C ALA A 75 -9.93 -12.18 -8.74
N ASN A 76 -10.17 -10.87 -8.66
CA ASN A 76 -10.16 -9.99 -9.83
C ASN A 76 -8.74 -9.52 -10.22
N GLY A 77 -7.71 -9.96 -9.52
CA GLY A 77 -6.33 -9.58 -9.79
C GLY A 77 -5.82 -8.40 -8.99
N ASP A 78 -6.65 -7.78 -8.19
CA ASP A 78 -6.23 -6.67 -7.32
C ASP A 78 -5.51 -7.19 -6.09
N LEU A 79 -4.79 -6.31 -5.42
CA LEU A 79 -4.04 -6.64 -4.21
C LEU A 79 -4.62 -5.89 -3.02
N GLU A 80 -4.93 -6.64 -1.95
CA GLU A 80 -5.42 -6.09 -0.70
C GLU A 80 -4.28 -6.02 0.29
N LEU A 81 -4.07 -4.83 0.86
CA LEU A 81 -3.04 -4.57 1.86
C LEU A 81 -3.71 -4.14 3.15
N GLN A 82 -3.33 -4.73 4.27
CA GLN A 82 -3.74 -4.27 5.59
C GLN A 82 -2.57 -3.55 6.24
N ILE A 83 -2.79 -2.31 6.66
CA ILE A 83 -1.75 -1.43 7.16
C ILE A 83 -2.13 -0.96 8.56
N ASP A 84 -1.24 -1.19 9.52
CA ASP A 84 -1.37 -0.72 10.90
C ASP A 84 -0.57 0.57 11.06
N VAL A 85 -1.25 1.57 11.55
CA VAL A 85 -0.66 2.91 11.76
C VAL A 85 -0.03 3.01 13.14
#